data_a1dd4066cb255fdb46b41bcd46d51304
#
_entry.id   a1dd4066cb255fdb46b41bcd46d51304
#
_cell.length_a   1.000
_cell.length_b   1.000
_cell.length_c   1.000
_cell.angle_alpha   90.00
_cell.angle_beta   90.00
_cell.angle_gamma   90.00
#
_symmetry.space_group_name_H-M   'P 1'
#
loop_
_entity.id
_entity.type
_entity.pdbx_description
1 polymer ?
#
loop_
_entity_poly.entity_id
_entity_poly.type
_entity_poly.pdbx_seq_one_letter_code
_entity_poly.pdbx_strand_id
1 'polypeptide(L)'
;EELLKTNLFFNKNLNGYISLTSKKVLKSKLFDSLSLLFNFDNGKINVNNSNLIIDNIGSLSVRDSLMETVNNELLLRGRYNLKIQNQKKFYKLFQVPKTNRKKINNIYFDLEYNMFNKDIKILDFNVNDSNRSTNEDIIEFLDLYNSLSKKEKIENWIDFKIFVKKIIINYFG
;
A
#
# COMPACT_ATOMS: atom_id res chain seq x y z
N GLU A 1 10.34 5.37 -16.16
CA GLU A 1 11.35 5.76 -15.15
C GLU A 1 12.12 7.03 -15.57
N GLU A 2 12.54 7.18 -16.84
CA GLU A 2 13.30 8.35 -17.30
C GLU A 2 12.51 9.66 -17.14
N LEU A 3 11.23 9.67 -17.49
CA LEU A 3 10.36 10.85 -17.35
C LEU A 3 10.22 11.30 -15.87
N LEU A 4 10.24 10.37 -14.92
CA LEU A 4 10.16 10.70 -13.49
C LEU A 4 11.47 11.29 -12.95
N LYS A 5 12.59 11.06 -13.63
CA LYS A 5 13.89 11.68 -13.32
C LYS A 5 14.01 13.10 -13.86
N THR A 6 13.16 13.45 -14.80
CA THR A 6 13.05 14.83 -15.25
C THR A 6 12.21 15.63 -14.26
N ASN A 7 12.58 16.87 -13.97
CA ASN A 7 11.78 17.75 -13.08
C ASN A 7 10.45 18.20 -13.74
N LEU A 8 10.05 17.62 -14.87
CA LEU A 8 8.87 18.02 -15.61
C LEU A 8 7.59 17.94 -14.77
N PHE A 9 7.40 16.81 -14.08
CA PHE A 9 6.20 16.57 -13.27
C PHE A 9 6.22 17.34 -11.93
N PHE A 10 7.38 17.85 -11.53
CA PHE A 10 7.56 18.66 -10.31
C PHE A 10 7.66 20.16 -10.62
N ASN A 11 7.31 20.56 -11.84
CA ASN A 11 7.23 21.96 -12.22
C ASN A 11 6.06 22.63 -11.48
N LYS A 12 6.35 23.72 -10.75
CA LYS A 12 5.36 24.48 -9.99
C LYS A 12 4.24 25.09 -10.84
N ASN A 13 4.47 25.21 -12.15
CA ASN A 13 3.48 25.71 -13.10
C ASN A 13 2.59 24.58 -13.69
N LEU A 14 2.89 23.31 -13.40
CA LEU A 14 2.10 22.18 -13.85
C LEU A 14 0.99 21.91 -12.84
N ASN A 15 -0.26 22.22 -13.23
CA ASN A 15 -1.44 21.95 -12.45
C ASN A 15 -2.45 21.18 -13.30
N GLY A 16 -3.07 20.16 -12.73
CA GLY A 16 -4.05 19.34 -13.43
C GLY A 16 -4.14 17.93 -12.86
N TYR A 17 -4.83 17.07 -13.60
CA TYR A 17 -4.93 15.67 -13.20
C TYR A 17 -4.89 14.73 -14.39
N ILE A 18 -4.43 13.50 -14.16
CA ILE A 18 -4.49 12.38 -15.12
C ILE A 18 -5.28 11.26 -14.44
N SER A 19 -6.36 10.83 -15.07
CA SER A 19 -7.16 9.70 -14.63
C SER A 19 -6.98 8.52 -15.58
N LEU A 20 -6.55 7.38 -15.03
CA LEU A 20 -6.41 6.12 -15.75
C LEU A 20 -7.37 5.10 -15.14
N THR A 21 -8.31 4.61 -15.94
CA THR A 21 -9.27 3.61 -15.48
C THR A 21 -9.21 2.37 -16.35
N SER A 22 -9.10 1.21 -15.72
CA SER A 22 -9.20 -0.10 -16.37
C SER A 22 -10.31 -0.91 -15.72
N LYS A 23 -11.27 -1.37 -16.53
CA LYS A 23 -12.37 -2.25 -16.06
C LYS A 23 -11.94 -3.70 -15.87
N LYS A 24 -10.74 -4.05 -16.32
CA LYS A 24 -10.17 -5.38 -16.19
C LYS A 24 -8.65 -5.31 -16.19
N VAL A 25 -8.02 -5.87 -15.16
CA VAL A 25 -6.57 -5.99 -15.11
C VAL A 25 -6.15 -7.26 -15.84
N LEU A 26 -5.54 -7.09 -17.01
CA LEU A 26 -5.13 -8.20 -17.87
C LEU A 26 -4.13 -9.12 -17.15
N LYS A 27 -4.26 -10.42 -17.40
CA LYS A 27 -3.42 -11.47 -16.80
C LYS A 27 -3.50 -11.59 -15.27
N SER A 28 -4.36 -10.83 -14.61
CA SER A 28 -4.63 -10.99 -13.18
C SER A 28 -5.94 -11.71 -12.94
N LYS A 29 -5.91 -12.77 -12.13
CA LYS A 29 -7.12 -13.43 -11.61
C LYS A 29 -7.55 -12.82 -10.27
N LEU A 30 -6.75 -11.92 -9.74
CA LEU A 30 -6.96 -11.33 -8.42
C LEU A 30 -7.53 -9.92 -8.50
N PHE A 31 -7.10 -9.14 -9.49
CA PHE A 31 -7.50 -7.75 -9.62
C PHE A 31 -8.55 -7.60 -10.73
N ASP A 32 -9.71 -7.05 -10.38
CA ASP A 32 -10.80 -6.83 -11.32
C ASP A 32 -10.65 -5.51 -12.07
N SER A 33 -10.61 -4.42 -11.33
CA SER A 33 -10.54 -3.08 -11.90
C SER A 33 -9.59 -2.18 -11.14
N LEU A 34 -9.04 -1.20 -11.84
CA LEU A 34 -8.10 -0.22 -11.33
C LEU A 34 -8.55 1.18 -11.77
N SER A 35 -8.54 2.11 -10.84
CA SER A 35 -8.68 3.55 -11.09
C SER A 35 -7.50 4.25 -10.44
N LEU A 36 -6.63 4.86 -11.24
CA LEU A 36 -5.51 5.68 -10.77
C LEU A 36 -5.80 7.13 -11.08
N LEU A 37 -5.66 7.98 -10.08
CA LEU A 37 -5.78 9.42 -10.22
C LEU A 37 -4.47 10.08 -9.79
N PHE A 38 -3.79 10.72 -10.74
CA PHE A 38 -2.62 11.55 -10.48
C PHE A 38 -3.07 13.00 -10.47
N ASN A 39 -2.89 13.69 -9.35
CA ASN A 39 -3.16 15.12 -9.23
C ASN A 39 -1.84 15.87 -9.11
N PHE A 40 -1.66 16.87 -9.97
CA PHE A 40 -0.49 17.75 -10.02
C PHE A 40 -0.90 19.10 -9.48
N ASP A 41 -0.22 19.56 -8.46
CA ASP A 41 -0.49 20.84 -7.82
C ASP A 41 0.83 21.48 -7.32
N ASN A 42 1.20 22.59 -7.93
CA ASN A 42 2.37 23.41 -7.52
C ASN A 42 3.66 22.59 -7.33
N GLY A 43 3.96 21.68 -8.24
CA GLY A 43 5.15 20.83 -8.20
C GLY A 43 5.04 19.65 -7.23
N LYS A 44 3.86 19.38 -6.71
CA LYS A 44 3.55 18.20 -5.91
C LYS A 44 2.65 17.26 -6.69
N ILE A 45 2.80 15.97 -6.45
CA ILE A 45 1.95 14.95 -7.05
C ILE A 45 1.32 14.14 -5.94
N ASN A 46 0.03 13.90 -6.03
CA ASN A 46 -0.63 12.93 -5.17
C ASN A 46 -1.45 11.94 -6.00
N VAL A 47 -1.70 10.78 -5.42
CA VAL A 47 -2.50 9.71 -6.03
C VAL A 47 -3.74 9.41 -5.19
N ASN A 48 -4.23 10.40 -4.47
CA ASN A 48 -5.42 10.29 -3.64
C ASN A 48 -6.64 9.87 -4.46
N ASN A 49 -7.54 9.13 -3.84
CA ASN A 49 -8.73 8.56 -4.46
C ASN A 49 -8.44 7.51 -5.55
N SER A 50 -7.20 7.08 -5.71
CA SER A 50 -6.90 5.87 -6.48
C SER A 50 -7.48 4.64 -5.80
N ASN A 51 -8.00 3.70 -6.59
CA ASN A 51 -8.70 2.53 -6.09
C ASN A 51 -8.40 1.30 -6.94
N LEU A 52 -8.24 0.15 -6.27
CA LEU A 52 -8.04 -1.15 -6.88
C LEU A 52 -9.08 -2.12 -6.31
N ILE A 53 -9.90 -2.72 -7.16
CA ILE A 53 -10.86 -3.75 -6.77
C ILE A 53 -10.17 -5.12 -6.81
N ILE A 54 -10.27 -5.85 -5.71
CA ILE A 54 -9.72 -7.19 -5.55
C ILE A 54 -10.90 -8.17 -5.61
N ASP A 55 -10.86 -9.09 -6.60
CA ASP A 55 -11.97 -9.99 -6.95
C ASP A 55 -12.67 -10.59 -5.73
N ASN A 56 -13.93 -10.21 -5.54
CA ASN A 56 -14.80 -10.69 -4.47
C ASN A 56 -14.16 -10.70 -3.05
N ILE A 57 -13.11 -9.94 -2.83
CA ILE A 57 -12.43 -9.80 -1.52
C ILE A 57 -12.71 -8.44 -0.94
N GLY A 58 -12.53 -7.39 -1.74
CA GLY A 58 -12.69 -6.02 -1.28
C GLY A 58 -12.04 -5.00 -2.20
N SER A 59 -11.58 -3.90 -1.64
CA SER A 59 -10.94 -2.82 -2.38
C SER A 59 -9.76 -2.23 -1.62
N LEU A 60 -8.73 -1.84 -2.36
CA LEU A 60 -7.61 -1.05 -1.85
C LEU A 60 -7.76 0.40 -2.33
N SER A 61 -7.79 1.34 -1.42
CA SER A 61 -7.84 2.78 -1.72
C SER A 61 -6.65 3.52 -1.14
N VAL A 62 -6.32 4.67 -1.74
CA VAL A 62 -5.19 5.52 -1.33
C VAL A 62 -5.70 6.86 -0.86
N ARG A 63 -5.14 7.36 0.25
CA ARG A 63 -5.41 8.68 0.83
C ARG A 63 -4.12 9.30 1.34
N ASP A 64 -4.15 10.61 1.57
CA ASP A 64 -3.06 11.39 2.17
C ASP A 64 -1.71 11.08 1.50
N SER A 65 -1.74 10.87 0.17
CA SER A 65 -0.54 10.53 -0.58
C SER A 65 0.19 11.78 -1.06
N LEU A 66 1.51 11.69 -1.08
CA LEU A 66 2.40 12.70 -1.61
C LEU A 66 3.57 12.03 -2.30
N MET A 67 3.83 12.43 -3.55
CA MET A 67 5.04 12.07 -4.28
C MET A 67 5.92 13.32 -4.34
N GLU A 68 7.14 13.21 -3.84
CA GLU A 68 8.10 14.31 -3.77
C GLU A 68 9.53 13.82 -3.95
N THR A 69 10.41 14.73 -4.36
CA THR A 69 11.84 14.44 -4.43
C THR A 69 12.51 14.94 -3.15
N VAL A 70 13.14 14.02 -2.41
CA VAL A 70 13.88 14.30 -1.18
C VAL A 70 15.28 13.70 -1.32
N ASN A 71 16.33 14.50 -1.17
CA ASN A 71 17.73 14.06 -1.27
C ASN A 71 18.05 13.26 -2.56
N ASN A 72 17.53 13.72 -3.71
CA ASN A 72 17.62 13.04 -5.01
C ASN A 72 16.92 11.68 -5.08
N GLU A 73 16.10 11.32 -4.12
CA GLU A 73 15.24 10.15 -4.14
C GLU A 73 13.80 10.57 -4.42
N LEU A 74 13.09 9.81 -5.26
CA LEU A 74 11.68 10.02 -5.53
C LEU A 74 10.87 9.12 -4.61
N LEU A 75 10.22 9.75 -3.64
CA LEU A 75 9.44 9.08 -2.60
C LEU A 75 7.94 9.27 -2.84
N LEU A 76 7.20 8.17 -2.79
CA LEU A 76 5.74 8.18 -2.70
C LEU A 76 5.34 7.72 -1.30
N ARG A 77 4.78 8.64 -0.53
CA ARG A 77 4.16 8.35 0.78
C ARG A 77 2.66 8.31 0.64
N GLY A 78 1.97 7.54 1.47
CA GLY A 78 0.52 7.53 1.47
C GLY A 78 -0.06 6.55 2.47
N ARG A 79 -1.33 6.78 2.81
CA ARG A 79 -2.15 5.88 3.59
C ARG A 79 -2.98 5.01 2.66
N TYR A 80 -2.83 3.71 2.79
CA TYR A 80 -3.52 2.69 2.01
C TYR A 80 -4.55 1.99 2.91
N ASN A 81 -5.79 1.91 2.44
CA ASN A 81 -6.86 1.21 3.15
C ASN A 81 -7.33 0.01 2.33
N LEU A 82 -7.09 -1.19 2.84
CA LEU A 82 -7.66 -2.43 2.32
C LEU A 82 -8.99 -2.71 3.05
N LYS A 83 -10.11 -2.40 2.41
CA LYS A 83 -11.45 -2.73 2.89
C LYS A 83 -11.81 -4.16 2.51
N ILE A 84 -12.13 -4.99 3.51
CA ILE A 84 -12.43 -6.42 3.32
C ILE A 84 -13.94 -6.63 3.36
N GLN A 85 -14.51 -7.08 2.24
CA GLN A 85 -15.93 -7.39 2.10
C GLN A 85 -16.21 -8.88 2.27
N ASN A 86 -15.27 -9.73 1.88
CA ASN A 86 -15.40 -11.18 1.98
C ASN A 86 -14.23 -11.78 2.77
N GLN A 87 -14.42 -11.93 4.06
CA GLN A 87 -13.41 -12.46 4.97
C GLN A 87 -12.97 -13.88 4.64
N LYS A 88 -13.91 -14.76 4.21
CA LYS A 88 -13.58 -16.14 3.86
C LYS A 88 -12.58 -16.21 2.70
N LYS A 89 -12.81 -15.40 1.65
CA LYS A 89 -11.90 -15.32 0.50
C LYS A 89 -10.60 -14.64 0.88
N PHE A 90 -10.65 -13.57 1.70
CA PHE A 90 -9.48 -12.91 2.23
C PHE A 90 -8.56 -13.88 2.97
N TYR A 91 -9.07 -14.60 3.95
CA TYR A 91 -8.28 -15.57 4.71
C TYR A 91 -7.75 -16.74 3.86
N LYS A 92 -8.51 -17.15 2.84
CA LYS A 92 -8.03 -18.15 1.87
C LYS A 92 -6.86 -17.62 1.04
N LEU A 93 -6.96 -16.36 0.57
CA LEU A 93 -5.92 -15.71 -0.22
C LEU A 93 -4.62 -15.59 0.56
N PHE A 94 -4.68 -15.12 1.81
CA PHE A 94 -3.52 -14.93 2.68
C PHE A 94 -3.12 -16.19 3.45
N GLN A 95 -3.81 -17.32 3.25
CA GLN A 95 -3.54 -18.63 3.86
C GLN A 95 -3.48 -18.55 5.40
N VAL A 96 -4.37 -17.76 6.02
CA VAL A 96 -4.46 -17.63 7.47
C VAL A 96 -5.14 -18.88 8.07
N PRO A 97 -4.53 -19.53 9.09
CA PRO A 97 -5.14 -20.68 9.78
C PRO A 97 -6.50 -20.32 10.38
N LYS A 98 -7.40 -21.31 10.49
CA LYS A 98 -8.76 -21.06 11.03
C LYS A 98 -8.73 -20.52 12.46
N THR A 99 -7.79 -20.99 13.25
CA THR A 99 -7.59 -20.58 14.66
C THR A 99 -7.25 -19.11 14.84
N ASN A 100 -6.66 -18.47 13.83
CA ASN A 100 -6.21 -17.08 13.85
C ASN A 100 -7.14 -16.12 13.10
N ARG A 101 -8.39 -16.54 12.81
CA ARG A 101 -9.34 -15.74 12.04
C ARG A 101 -10.28 -14.97 12.95
N LYS A 102 -9.95 -13.73 13.21
CA LYS A 102 -10.85 -12.76 13.86
C LYS A 102 -11.53 -11.89 12.78
N LYS A 103 -12.60 -11.20 13.14
CA LYS A 103 -13.29 -10.31 12.20
C LYS A 103 -12.41 -9.12 11.82
N ILE A 104 -11.98 -9.03 10.56
CA ILE A 104 -11.19 -7.93 10.01
C ILE A 104 -12.01 -7.26 8.89
N ASN A 105 -12.35 -5.99 9.05
CA ASN A 105 -13.09 -5.21 8.06
C ASN A 105 -12.16 -4.33 7.23
N ASN A 106 -11.16 -3.72 7.88
CA ASN A 106 -10.21 -2.81 7.25
C ASN A 106 -8.79 -3.11 7.73
N ILE A 107 -7.83 -2.94 6.83
CA ILE A 107 -6.40 -2.91 7.15
C ILE A 107 -5.84 -1.61 6.57
N TYR A 108 -5.21 -0.81 7.41
CA TYR A 108 -4.55 0.42 7.02
C TYR A 108 -3.05 0.24 7.04
N PHE A 109 -2.39 0.79 6.03
CA PHE A 109 -0.95 0.85 5.93
C PHE A 109 -0.52 2.28 5.64
N ASP A 110 0.41 2.82 6.39
CA ASP A 110 1.12 4.03 6.01
C ASP A 110 2.47 3.58 5.43
N LEU A 111 2.69 3.86 4.14
CA LEU A 111 3.85 3.39 3.40
C LEU A 111 4.66 4.55 2.84
N GLU A 112 5.96 4.35 2.76
CA GLU A 112 6.89 5.12 1.95
C GLU A 112 7.51 4.19 0.91
N TYR A 113 7.37 4.53 -0.36
CA TYR A 113 7.95 3.79 -1.47
C TYR A 113 8.97 4.65 -2.20
N ASN A 114 10.23 4.23 -2.21
CA ASN A 114 11.26 4.84 -3.02
C ASN A 114 11.19 4.28 -4.44
N MET A 115 10.82 5.13 -5.40
CA MET A 115 10.58 4.71 -6.77
C MET A 115 11.85 4.38 -7.55
N PHE A 116 13.02 4.91 -7.15
CA PHE A 116 14.27 4.68 -7.86
C PHE A 116 14.93 3.37 -7.44
N ASN A 117 15.02 3.13 -6.14
CA ASN A 117 15.61 1.89 -5.63
C ASN A 117 14.57 0.79 -5.36
N LYS A 118 13.26 1.09 -5.54
CA LYS A 118 12.15 0.15 -5.32
C LYS A 118 12.08 -0.38 -3.89
N ASP A 119 12.49 0.43 -2.92
CA ASP A 119 12.42 0.08 -1.51
C ASP A 119 11.08 0.51 -0.90
N ILE A 120 10.51 -0.36 -0.06
CA ILE A 120 9.26 -0.12 0.67
C ILE A 120 9.60 -0.01 2.15
N LYS A 121 9.17 1.08 2.79
CA LYS A 121 9.13 1.21 4.24
C LYS A 121 7.68 1.23 4.71
N ILE A 122 7.38 0.47 5.74
CA ILE A 122 6.07 0.46 6.39
C ILE A 122 6.19 1.35 7.61
N LEU A 123 5.55 2.50 7.55
CA LEU A 123 5.62 3.50 8.60
C LEU A 123 4.60 3.19 9.69
N ASP A 124 3.47 2.61 9.29
CA ASP A 124 2.36 2.36 10.17
C ASP A 124 1.44 1.26 9.65
N PHE A 125 0.80 0.50 10.57
CA PHE A 125 -0.12 -0.58 10.24
C PHE A 125 -1.23 -0.67 11.29
N ASN A 126 -2.49 -0.74 10.84
CA ASN A 126 -3.63 -0.82 11.74
C ASN A 126 -4.73 -1.75 11.18
N VAL A 127 -5.43 -2.43 12.06
CA VAL A 127 -6.56 -3.29 11.73
C VAL A 127 -7.81 -2.84 12.48
N ASN A 128 -8.90 -2.62 11.76
CA ASN A 128 -10.22 -2.24 12.30
C ASN A 128 -10.20 -0.96 13.17
N ASP A 129 -9.38 0.05 12.81
CA ASP A 129 -9.26 1.30 13.59
C ASP A 129 -8.89 1.08 15.08
N SER A 130 -8.29 -0.06 15.40
CA SER A 130 -7.77 -0.32 16.74
C SER A 130 -6.70 0.73 17.08
N ASN A 131 -6.83 1.35 18.26
CA ASN A 131 -5.85 2.33 18.73
C ASN A 131 -4.46 1.68 18.86
N ARG A 132 -3.52 2.19 18.12
CA ARG A 132 -2.20 1.66 17.88
C ARG A 132 -1.11 2.14 18.77
N SER A 133 -1.25 3.37 19.21
CA SER A 133 -0.22 4.10 19.97
C SER A 133 0.32 3.38 21.20
N THR A 134 -0.19 2.18 21.50
CA THR A 134 0.16 1.40 22.68
C THR A 134 0.60 -0.04 22.42
N ASN A 135 0.68 -0.49 21.15
CA ASN A 135 1.14 -1.85 20.86
C ASN A 135 2.64 -1.84 20.52
N GLU A 136 3.47 -1.96 21.54
CA GLU A 136 4.94 -2.01 21.45
C GLU A 136 5.41 -3.13 20.49
N ASP A 137 4.74 -4.28 20.49
CA ASP A 137 5.09 -5.41 19.63
C ASP A 137 4.98 -5.07 18.12
N ILE A 138 3.99 -4.25 17.75
CA ILE A 138 3.84 -3.81 16.35
C ILE A 138 4.96 -2.84 15.98
N ILE A 139 5.32 -1.94 16.87
CA ILE A 139 6.40 -0.97 16.64
C ILE A 139 7.71 -1.73 16.45
N GLU A 140 8.05 -2.64 17.36
CA GLU A 140 9.25 -3.48 17.25
C GLU A 140 9.28 -4.29 15.96
N PHE A 141 8.13 -4.87 15.56
CA PHE A 141 8.02 -5.60 14.29
C PHE A 141 8.27 -4.70 13.08
N LEU A 142 7.72 -3.48 13.06
CA LEU A 142 7.92 -2.54 11.95
C LEU A 142 9.37 -2.06 11.88
N ASP A 143 9.99 -1.80 13.01
CA ASP A 143 11.40 -1.42 13.08
C ASP A 143 12.30 -2.55 12.58
N LEU A 144 12.04 -3.78 13.01
CA LEU A 144 12.74 -4.96 12.51
C LEU A 144 12.55 -5.13 10.99
N TYR A 145 11.30 -5.02 10.49
CA TYR A 145 11.03 -5.12 9.06
C TYR A 145 11.75 -4.04 8.26
N ASN A 146 11.72 -2.79 8.73
CA ASN A 146 12.36 -1.67 8.03
C ASN A 146 13.90 -1.76 8.04
N SER A 147 14.48 -2.48 9.02
CA SER A 147 15.94 -2.74 9.10
C SER A 147 16.42 -3.88 8.18
N LEU A 148 15.50 -4.70 7.64
CA LEU A 148 15.86 -5.79 6.74
C LEU A 148 16.54 -5.27 5.45
N SER A 149 17.40 -6.09 4.88
CA SER A 149 17.95 -5.80 3.56
C SER A 149 16.87 -5.83 2.49
N LYS A 150 17.11 -5.14 1.36
CA LYS A 150 16.12 -5.07 0.27
C LYS A 150 15.63 -6.45 -0.19
N LYS A 151 16.51 -7.45 -0.24
CA LYS A 151 16.16 -8.82 -0.66
C LYS A 151 15.22 -9.55 0.30
N GLU A 152 15.12 -9.08 1.54
CA GLU A 152 14.26 -9.66 2.59
C GLU A 152 12.94 -8.94 2.73
N LYS A 153 12.79 -7.78 2.08
CA LYS A 153 11.57 -6.98 2.06
C LYS A 153 10.58 -7.46 0.99
N ILE A 154 9.43 -6.81 0.96
CA ILE A 154 8.39 -7.08 -0.03
C ILE A 154 8.86 -6.58 -1.41
N GLU A 155 9.21 -7.52 -2.29
CA GLU A 155 9.52 -7.23 -3.68
C GLU A 155 8.36 -7.58 -4.63
N ASN A 156 7.51 -8.50 -4.21
CA ASN A 156 6.45 -9.03 -5.05
C ASN A 156 5.19 -9.39 -4.25
N TRP A 157 4.16 -9.83 -4.96
CA TRP A 157 2.89 -10.20 -4.37
C TRP A 157 2.98 -11.37 -3.36
N ILE A 158 3.89 -12.30 -3.55
CA ILE A 158 4.06 -13.46 -2.64
C ILE A 158 4.60 -12.97 -1.31
N ASP A 159 5.60 -12.11 -1.32
CA ASP A 159 6.19 -11.52 -0.11
C ASP A 159 5.16 -10.69 0.65
N PHE A 160 4.36 -9.89 -0.07
CA PHE A 160 3.25 -9.14 0.52
C PHE A 160 2.24 -10.07 1.22
N LYS A 161 1.89 -11.20 0.60
CA LYS A 161 1.00 -12.19 1.24
C LYS A 161 1.59 -12.78 2.50
N ILE A 162 2.89 -13.12 2.48
CA ILE A 162 3.60 -13.66 3.65
C ILE A 162 3.62 -12.62 4.77
N PHE A 163 3.92 -11.38 4.43
CA PHE A 163 3.93 -10.25 5.36
C PHE A 163 2.57 -10.07 6.05
N VAL A 164 1.49 -9.92 5.28
CA VAL A 164 0.14 -9.75 5.82
C VAL A 164 -0.28 -10.96 6.67
N LYS A 165 0.06 -12.19 6.24
CA LYS A 165 -0.20 -13.40 7.02
C LYS A 165 0.50 -13.36 8.38
N LYS A 166 1.78 -13.00 8.41
CA LYS A 166 2.56 -12.91 9.67
C LYS A 166 1.93 -11.91 10.63
N ILE A 167 1.57 -10.73 10.15
CA ILE A 167 0.93 -9.70 10.98
C ILE A 167 -0.40 -10.21 11.56
N ILE A 168 -1.25 -10.82 10.73
CA ILE A 168 -2.53 -11.33 11.21
C ILE A 168 -2.35 -12.40 12.28
N ILE A 169 -1.43 -13.34 12.09
CA ILE A 169 -1.21 -14.44 13.04
C ILE A 169 -0.63 -13.94 14.33
N ASN A 170 0.36 -13.08 14.30
CA ASN A 170 1.14 -12.70 15.48
C ASN A 170 0.49 -11.59 16.31
N TYR A 171 -0.25 -10.67 15.64
CA TYR A 171 -0.74 -9.47 16.32
C TYR A 171 -2.26 -9.34 16.36
N PHE A 172 -2.99 -10.11 15.54
CA PHE A 172 -4.45 -10.03 15.43
C PHE A 172 -5.14 -11.42 15.48
N GLY A 173 -4.38 -12.48 15.59
CA GLY A 173 -4.86 -13.87 15.67
C GLY A 173 -5.41 -14.27 17.06
#